data_1b361036b761db97f32b7f309e3e00a7
#
_entry.id   1b361036b761db97f32b7f309e3e00a7
#
_cell.length_a   1.000
_cell.length_b   1.000
_cell.length_c   1.000
_cell.angle_alpha   90.00
_cell.angle_beta   90.00
_cell.angle_gamma   90.00
#
_symmetry.space_group_name_H-M   'P 1'
#
loop_
_entity.id
_entity.type
_entity.pdbx_description
1 polymer ?
#
loop_
_entity_poly.entity_id
_entity_poly.type
_entity_poly.pdbx_seq_one_letter_code
_entity_poly.pdbx_strand_id
1 'polypeptide(L)'
;MKGIDLGSNNFRVLKKPKVAMLIGEGVNSYEAGEVWHLLDTRIHMPITKIRMTNYNSANLDKYNTLVMVSGNYSVLDSLQRQKLKNWTTKGNTLITIAGGSKWMIDKRMVEESLTEKPTSKEEKKRIKKKK
;
A
#
# COMPACT_ATOMS: atom_id res chain seq x y z
N MET A 1 -30.08 -25.88 -18.88
CA MET A 1 -29.15 -24.99 -18.18
C MET A 1 -28.14 -24.47 -19.18
N LYS A 2 -28.02 -23.17 -19.37
CA LYS A 2 -26.89 -22.63 -20.12
C LYS A 2 -25.65 -22.76 -19.23
N GLY A 3 -24.73 -23.66 -19.60
CA GLY A 3 -23.47 -23.80 -18.87
C GLY A 3 -22.67 -22.53 -18.93
N ILE A 4 -22.04 -22.18 -17.83
CA ILE A 4 -21.07 -21.07 -17.78
C ILE A 4 -19.77 -21.63 -18.35
N ASP A 5 -19.27 -21.03 -19.44
CA ASP A 5 -18.02 -21.41 -20.07
C ASP A 5 -16.85 -21.03 -19.14
N LEU A 6 -16.18 -22.03 -18.58
CA LEU A 6 -15.04 -21.87 -17.69
C LEU A 6 -13.82 -21.23 -18.38
N GLY A 7 -13.81 -21.19 -19.73
CA GLY A 7 -12.78 -20.49 -20.52
C GLY A 7 -13.08 -19.02 -20.78
N SER A 8 -14.20 -18.47 -20.28
CA SER A 8 -14.55 -17.07 -20.51
C SER A 8 -13.60 -16.12 -19.78
N ASN A 9 -13.26 -14.98 -20.43
CA ASN A 9 -12.49 -13.87 -19.83
C ASN A 9 -13.15 -13.25 -18.59
N ASN A 10 -14.41 -13.61 -18.29
CA ASN A 10 -15.13 -13.19 -17.10
C ASN A 10 -14.72 -13.99 -15.85
N PHE A 11 -13.98 -15.08 -15.99
CA PHE A 11 -13.46 -15.86 -14.89
C PHE A 11 -11.99 -15.54 -14.65
N ARG A 12 -11.70 -15.04 -13.45
CA ARG A 12 -10.32 -14.81 -13.00
C ARG A 12 -9.97 -15.80 -11.91
N VAL A 13 -8.83 -16.47 -12.06
CA VAL A 13 -8.29 -17.35 -11.01
C VAL A 13 -7.87 -16.49 -9.83
N LEU A 14 -8.47 -16.74 -8.68
CA LEU A 14 -8.07 -16.10 -7.42
C LEU A 14 -6.72 -16.66 -6.98
N LYS A 15 -5.74 -15.79 -6.81
CA LYS A 15 -4.44 -16.17 -6.26
C LYS A 15 -4.44 -15.95 -4.75
N LYS A 16 -3.99 -16.95 -3.99
CA LYS A 16 -3.81 -16.79 -2.54
C LYS A 16 -2.89 -15.62 -2.25
N PRO A 17 -3.27 -14.69 -1.37
CA PRO A 17 -2.42 -13.57 -0.97
C PRO A 17 -1.12 -14.08 -0.34
N LYS A 18 0.00 -13.57 -0.83
CA LYS A 18 1.34 -13.70 -0.24
C LYS A 18 1.76 -12.31 0.20
N VAL A 19 1.49 -12.01 1.47
CA VAL A 19 1.60 -10.66 2.00
C VAL A 19 2.98 -10.42 2.59
N ALA A 20 3.59 -9.31 2.20
CA ALA A 20 4.73 -8.73 2.88
C ALA A 20 4.37 -7.35 3.44
N MET A 21 5.06 -6.91 4.49
CA MET A 21 4.92 -5.59 5.07
C MET A 21 6.30 -4.99 5.35
N LEU A 22 6.48 -3.72 5.00
CA LEU A 22 7.68 -2.98 5.36
C LEU A 22 7.64 -2.59 6.83
N ILE A 23 8.72 -2.86 7.53
CA ILE A 23 8.90 -2.53 8.96
C ILE A 23 10.29 -1.98 9.22
N GLY A 24 10.51 -1.51 10.43
CA GLY A 24 11.82 -1.11 10.94
C GLY A 24 11.99 0.40 11.00
N GLU A 25 13.22 0.86 10.87
CA GLU A 25 13.55 2.27 11.03
C GLU A 25 12.72 3.17 10.11
N GLY A 26 12.14 4.23 10.69
CA GLY A 26 11.27 5.17 9.99
C GLY A 26 9.83 4.72 9.84
N VAL A 27 9.48 3.46 10.06
CA VAL A 27 8.10 2.93 9.95
C VAL A 27 7.41 2.97 11.31
N ASN A 28 6.14 3.38 11.34
CA ASN A 28 5.34 3.40 12.57
C ASN A 28 5.11 1.96 13.06
N SER A 29 5.74 1.64 14.19
CA SER A 29 5.71 0.29 14.76
C SER A 29 4.34 -0.10 15.31
N TYR A 30 3.55 0.87 15.80
CA TYR A 30 2.19 0.61 16.32
C TYR A 30 1.26 0.21 15.18
N GLU A 31 1.19 1.00 14.11
CA GLU A 31 0.37 0.66 12.94
C GLU A 31 0.83 -0.65 12.28
N ALA A 32 2.14 -0.88 12.19
CA ALA A 32 2.66 -2.15 11.69
C ALA A 32 2.25 -3.32 12.59
N GLY A 33 2.24 -3.13 13.90
CA GLY A 33 1.77 -4.11 14.88
C GLY A 33 0.28 -4.41 14.74
N GLU A 34 -0.55 -3.38 14.55
CA GLU A 34 -1.99 -3.52 14.36
C GLU A 34 -2.32 -4.33 13.10
N VAL A 35 -1.69 -3.98 11.97
CA VAL A 35 -1.86 -4.71 10.71
C VAL A 35 -1.40 -6.16 10.83
N TRP A 36 -0.22 -6.38 11.43
CA TRP A 36 0.27 -7.73 11.67
C TRP A 36 -0.67 -8.53 12.56
N HIS A 37 -1.10 -7.98 13.68
CA HIS A 37 -2.00 -8.64 14.61
C HIS A 37 -3.34 -8.99 13.96
N LEU A 38 -3.91 -8.08 13.15
CA LEU A 38 -5.14 -8.32 12.43
C LEU A 38 -4.99 -9.50 11.45
N LEU A 39 -3.95 -9.48 10.62
CA LEU A 39 -3.77 -10.49 9.58
C LEU A 39 -3.38 -11.85 10.17
N ASP A 40 -2.45 -11.88 11.12
CA ASP A 40 -1.92 -13.12 11.68
C ASP A 40 -2.91 -13.78 12.65
N THR A 41 -3.47 -13.01 13.60
CA THR A 41 -4.30 -13.56 14.68
C THR A 41 -5.78 -13.66 14.34
N ARG A 42 -6.34 -12.69 13.60
CA ARG A 42 -7.77 -12.66 13.29
C ARG A 42 -8.10 -13.36 11.98
N ILE A 43 -7.26 -13.22 10.98
CA ILE A 43 -7.50 -13.76 9.62
C ILE A 43 -6.71 -15.03 9.39
N HIS A 44 -5.76 -15.36 10.26
CA HIS A 44 -4.84 -16.50 10.15
C HIS A 44 -4.07 -16.49 8.82
N MET A 45 -3.69 -15.27 8.39
CA MET A 45 -2.94 -15.03 7.19
C MET A 45 -1.48 -14.69 7.56
N PRO A 46 -0.53 -15.58 7.33
CA PRO A 46 0.88 -15.31 7.63
C PRO A 46 1.39 -14.14 6.79
N ILE A 47 2.08 -13.22 7.43
CA ILE A 47 2.65 -12.02 6.81
C ILE A 47 4.17 -12.01 6.99
N THR A 48 4.89 -11.75 5.91
CA THR A 48 6.34 -11.58 5.97
C THR A 48 6.70 -10.13 6.27
N LYS A 49 7.49 -9.92 7.32
CA LYS A 49 7.99 -8.61 7.72
C LYS A 49 9.35 -8.36 7.06
N ILE A 50 9.44 -7.37 6.18
CA ILE A 50 10.66 -6.96 5.48
C ILE A 50 11.19 -5.69 6.15
N ARG A 51 12.36 -5.75 6.75
CA ARG A 51 13.00 -4.56 7.32
C ARG A 51 13.43 -3.60 6.21
N MET A 52 13.27 -2.30 6.44
CA MET A 52 13.68 -1.25 5.50
C MET A 52 15.14 -1.40 5.07
N THR A 53 16.04 -1.78 6.00
CA THR A 53 17.45 -2.04 5.72
C THR A 53 17.69 -3.18 4.72
N ASN A 54 16.77 -4.15 4.67
CA ASN A 54 16.86 -5.32 3.80
C ASN A 54 16.02 -5.18 2.52
N TYR A 55 15.38 -4.04 2.32
CA TYR A 55 14.48 -3.84 1.16
C TYR A 55 15.20 -4.05 -0.18
N ASN A 56 16.45 -3.59 -0.26
CA ASN A 56 17.23 -3.69 -1.50
C ASN A 56 17.50 -5.14 -1.92
N SER A 57 17.87 -5.99 -0.96
CA SER A 57 18.12 -7.41 -1.18
C SER A 57 16.86 -8.28 -1.20
N ALA A 58 15.74 -7.74 -0.74
CA ALA A 58 14.48 -8.48 -0.69
C ALA A 58 13.98 -8.82 -2.10
N ASN A 59 13.66 -10.08 -2.31
CA ASN A 59 13.01 -10.53 -3.54
C ASN A 59 11.49 -10.32 -3.41
N LEU A 60 10.99 -9.22 -3.98
CA LEU A 60 9.57 -8.87 -3.95
C LEU A 60 8.71 -9.81 -4.80
N ASP A 61 9.28 -10.51 -5.79
CA ASP A 61 8.52 -11.42 -6.66
C ASP A 61 7.99 -12.66 -5.91
N LYS A 62 8.45 -12.90 -4.67
CA LYS A 62 7.88 -13.91 -3.78
C LYS A 62 6.49 -13.54 -3.24
N TYR A 63 6.11 -12.27 -3.32
CA TYR A 63 4.88 -11.72 -2.77
C TYR A 63 4.02 -11.14 -3.87
N ASN A 64 2.72 -11.13 -3.65
CA ASN A 64 1.76 -10.49 -4.55
C ASN A 64 1.03 -9.32 -3.89
N THR A 65 1.28 -9.11 -2.58
CA THR A 65 0.71 -8.00 -1.82
C THR A 65 1.79 -7.42 -0.90
N LEU A 66 1.97 -6.11 -0.95
CA LEU A 66 2.89 -5.38 -0.07
C LEU A 66 2.10 -4.33 0.71
N VAL A 67 2.34 -4.26 2.03
CA VAL A 67 1.72 -3.27 2.92
C VAL A 67 2.75 -2.26 3.37
N MET A 68 2.40 -0.98 3.28
CA MET A 68 3.18 0.16 3.76
C MET A 68 2.28 1.01 4.66
N VAL A 69 2.55 1.02 5.95
CA VAL A 69 1.85 1.85 6.95
C VAL A 69 2.45 3.25 7.02
N SER A 70 2.03 4.08 7.96
CA SER A 70 2.67 5.38 8.17
C SER A 70 4.16 5.22 8.43
N GLY A 71 4.98 6.09 7.81
CA GLY A 71 6.41 6.04 7.99
C GLY A 71 7.16 7.06 7.15
N ASN A 72 8.44 7.21 7.46
CA ASN A 72 9.37 7.95 6.63
C ASN A 72 10.12 6.99 5.70
N TYR A 73 9.68 6.92 4.46
CA TYR A 73 10.27 6.09 3.42
C TYR A 73 11.29 6.84 2.56
N SER A 74 11.87 7.94 3.06
CA SER A 74 12.88 8.74 2.34
C SER A 74 14.18 7.98 2.08
N VAL A 75 14.44 6.92 2.86
CA VAL A 75 15.57 5.99 2.62
C VAL A 75 15.41 5.18 1.34
N LEU A 76 14.20 5.09 0.78
CA LEU A 76 14.00 4.47 -0.54
C LEU A 76 14.46 5.44 -1.63
N ASP A 77 15.62 5.17 -2.18
CA ASP A 77 16.20 5.92 -3.29
C ASP A 77 15.38 5.77 -4.59
N SER A 78 15.84 6.39 -5.66
CA SER A 78 15.14 6.33 -6.96
C SER A 78 15.10 4.92 -7.55
N LEU A 79 16.15 4.13 -7.36
CA LEU A 79 16.21 2.75 -7.87
C LEU A 79 15.24 1.85 -7.09
N GLN A 80 15.19 2.02 -5.78
CA GLN A 80 14.28 1.26 -4.91
C GLN A 80 12.81 1.62 -5.17
N ARG A 81 12.50 2.89 -5.42
CA ARG A 81 11.16 3.32 -5.85
C ARG A 81 10.81 2.76 -7.23
N GLN A 82 11.76 2.74 -8.17
CA GLN A 82 11.55 2.13 -9.47
C GLN A 82 11.31 0.62 -9.36
N LYS A 83 12.04 -0.07 -8.47
CA LYS A 83 11.80 -1.49 -8.15
C LYS A 83 10.36 -1.71 -7.67
N LEU A 84 9.85 -0.86 -6.78
CA LEU A 84 8.48 -0.92 -6.30
C LEU A 84 7.47 -0.69 -7.43
N LYS A 85 7.69 0.33 -8.25
CA LYS A 85 6.85 0.65 -9.40
C LYS A 85 6.81 -0.51 -10.40
N ASN A 86 7.94 -1.07 -10.76
CA ASN A 86 8.02 -2.21 -11.67
C ASN A 86 7.32 -3.44 -11.08
N TRP A 87 7.39 -3.63 -9.76
CA TRP A 87 6.71 -4.73 -9.11
C TRP A 87 5.18 -4.56 -9.13
N THR A 88 4.67 -3.35 -8.94
CA THR A 88 3.21 -3.06 -9.05
C THR A 88 2.72 -3.20 -10.49
N THR A 89 3.48 -2.76 -11.49
CA THR A 89 3.09 -2.88 -12.91
C THR A 89 3.01 -4.33 -13.40
N LYS A 90 3.64 -5.28 -12.70
CA LYS A 90 3.47 -6.72 -12.95
C LYS A 90 2.11 -7.26 -12.50
N GLY A 91 1.21 -6.42 -11.98
CA GLY A 91 -0.12 -6.79 -11.50
C GLY A 91 -0.18 -7.18 -10.03
N ASN A 92 0.83 -6.81 -9.25
CA ASN A 92 0.83 -7.00 -7.80
C ASN A 92 0.10 -5.86 -7.08
N THR A 93 -0.33 -6.11 -5.85
CA THR A 93 -1.12 -5.17 -5.04
C THR A 93 -0.25 -4.45 -4.02
N LEU A 94 -0.26 -3.12 -4.06
CA LEU A 94 0.34 -2.29 -3.02
C LEU A 94 -0.77 -1.67 -2.17
N ILE A 95 -0.74 -1.91 -0.87
CA ILE A 95 -1.65 -1.32 0.11
C ILE A 95 -0.86 -0.30 0.92
N THR A 96 -1.28 0.95 0.85
CA THR A 96 -0.67 2.02 1.65
C THR A 96 -1.68 2.58 2.64
N ILE A 97 -1.22 2.87 3.85
CA ILE A 97 -2.06 3.35 4.96
C ILE A 97 -1.54 4.70 5.45
N ALA A 98 -2.44 5.66 5.61
CA ALA A 98 -2.19 6.98 6.20
C ALA A 98 -0.91 7.66 5.67
N GLY A 99 0.14 7.80 6.48
CA GLY A 99 1.40 8.42 6.08
C GLY A 99 2.11 7.73 4.91
N GLY A 100 1.93 6.42 4.75
CA GLY A 100 2.40 5.67 3.59
C GLY A 100 1.74 6.15 2.29
N SER A 101 0.42 6.38 2.31
CA SER A 101 -0.31 6.92 1.16
C SER A 101 0.14 8.34 0.83
N LYS A 102 0.31 9.19 1.86
CA LYS A 102 0.84 10.54 1.68
C LYS A 102 2.21 10.52 1.00
N TRP A 103 3.11 9.65 1.45
CA TRP A 103 4.44 9.52 0.86
C TRP A 103 4.39 9.12 -0.63
N MET A 104 3.48 8.21 -1.01
CA MET A 104 3.29 7.81 -2.41
C MET A 104 2.88 8.98 -3.30
N ILE A 105 1.97 9.83 -2.81
CA ILE A 105 1.51 11.04 -3.50
C ILE A 105 2.64 12.07 -3.60
N ASP A 106 3.32 12.35 -2.49
CA ASP A 106 4.43 13.31 -2.44
C ASP A 106 5.59 12.92 -3.38
N LYS A 107 5.80 11.62 -3.58
CA LYS A 107 6.82 11.09 -4.52
C LYS A 107 6.30 10.87 -5.94
N ARG A 108 5.07 11.28 -6.23
CA ARG A 108 4.41 11.15 -7.55
C ARG A 108 4.46 9.70 -8.09
N MET A 109 4.30 8.74 -7.19
CA MET A 109 4.22 7.34 -7.56
C MET A 109 2.80 6.92 -7.96
N VAL A 110 1.82 7.76 -7.62
CA VAL A 110 0.40 7.67 -8.00
C VAL A 110 -0.06 9.03 -8.50
N GLU A 111 -1.09 9.07 -9.32
CA GLU A 111 -1.65 10.30 -9.92
C GLU A 111 -2.65 11.03 -9.01
N GLU A 112 -2.83 10.52 -7.78
CA GLU A 112 -3.75 11.10 -6.80
C GLU A 112 -3.17 12.36 -6.16
N SER A 113 -4.06 13.20 -5.62
CA SER A 113 -3.71 14.41 -4.88
C SER A 113 -4.34 14.40 -3.49
N LEU A 114 -3.64 15.02 -2.54
CA LEU A 114 -4.20 15.22 -1.20
C LEU A 114 -5.26 16.32 -1.25
N THR A 115 -6.43 16.03 -0.68
CA THR A 115 -7.42 17.08 -0.44
C THR A 115 -6.93 17.96 0.71
N GLU A 116 -6.63 19.21 0.41
CA GLU A 116 -6.24 20.18 1.44
C GLU A 116 -7.42 20.44 2.38
N LYS A 117 -7.18 20.30 3.69
CA LYS A 117 -8.15 20.78 4.68
C LYS A 117 -8.14 22.29 4.64
N PRO A 118 -9.31 22.98 4.55
CA PRO A 118 -9.37 24.44 4.57
C PRO A 118 -8.72 24.96 5.86
N THR A 119 -7.61 25.66 5.72
CA THR A 119 -6.75 26.10 6.83
C THR A 119 -7.23 27.38 7.50
N SER A 120 -8.07 28.19 6.83
CA SER A 120 -8.55 29.45 7.37
C SER A 120 -10.03 29.41 7.77
N LYS A 121 -10.38 30.21 8.79
CA LYS A 121 -11.77 30.40 9.20
C LYS A 121 -12.64 30.99 8.06
N GLU A 122 -12.03 31.72 7.15
CA GLU A 122 -12.70 32.34 5.98
C GLU A 122 -13.05 31.34 4.90
N GLU A 123 -12.17 30.38 4.60
CA GLU A 123 -12.46 29.29 3.67
C GLU A 123 -13.57 28.39 4.18
N LYS A 124 -13.57 28.07 5.48
CA LYS A 124 -14.65 27.33 6.11
C LYS A 124 -16.01 28.04 6.00
N LYS A 125 -16.04 29.39 6.06
CA LYS A 125 -17.24 30.18 5.82
C LYS A 125 -17.67 30.16 4.35
N ARG A 126 -16.75 30.17 3.39
CA ARG A 126 -17.06 30.09 1.95
C ARG A 126 -17.68 28.76 1.56
N ILE A 127 -17.17 27.65 2.11
CA ILE A 127 -17.73 26.31 1.84
C ILE A 127 -19.12 26.16 2.43
N LYS A 128 -19.39 26.72 3.64
CA LYS A 128 -20.73 26.69 4.25
C LYS A 128 -21.76 27.55 3.53
N LYS A 129 -21.38 28.58 2.75
CA LYS A 129 -22.29 29.42 1.97
C LYS A 129 -22.62 28.82 0.58
N LYS A 130 -21.95 27.76 0.15
CA LYS A 130 -22.19 27.09 -1.14
C LYS A 130 -23.04 25.81 -1.01
N LYS A 131 -23.50 25.47 0.19
CA LYS A 131 -24.53 24.48 0.47
C LYS A 131 -25.84 25.16 0.80
#